data_4f479725920d659f0b15e3b2314fe2d9
#
_entry.id   4f479725920d659f0b15e3b2314fe2d9
#
_cell.length_a   1.000
_cell.length_b   1.000
_cell.length_c   1.000
_cell.angle_alpha   90.00
_cell.angle_beta   90.00
_cell.angle_gamma   90.00
#
_symmetry.space_group_name_H-M   'P 1'
#
loop_
_entity.id
_entity.type
_entity.pdbx_description
1 polymer ?
#
loop_
_entity_poly.entity_id
_entity_poly.type
_entity_poly.pdbx_seq_one_letter_code
_entity_poly.pdbx_strand_id
1 'polypeptide(L)'
;YVRPVSVVRWMAQNGQRTSPFLPNYSPQGLQIIPGLIEQITQASAAPGERHNHLVSSSAEIGKMAAFAWRGPDFINDPAVDTAGCGWILAENWWPYQRPSFVTPNFAGYVSGHSTYSRAAAELLTLLTGSPYFPGGVGEYVADRNQFLVFEKGPSTTVTLQWVSYRDASDQCSLSRSWGGIHPIA
;
A
#
# COMPACT_ATOMS: atom_id res chain seq x y z
N TYR A 1 12.36 0.42 -16.70
CA TYR A 1 11.73 0.24 -15.38
C TYR A 1 10.53 1.17 -15.21
N VAL A 2 9.40 0.63 -14.78
CA VAL A 2 8.18 1.41 -14.54
C VAL A 2 7.79 1.24 -13.08
N ARG A 3 7.50 2.35 -12.40
CA ARG A 3 7.09 2.35 -10.99
C ARG A 3 5.66 1.79 -10.84
N PRO A 4 5.35 1.06 -9.75
CA PRO A 4 3.99 0.56 -9.50
C PRO A 4 2.92 1.67 -9.57
N VAL A 5 3.19 2.85 -9.02
CA VAL A 5 2.26 3.99 -9.08
C VAL A 5 1.95 4.41 -10.52
N SER A 6 2.93 4.41 -11.40
CA SER A 6 2.74 4.74 -12.82
C SER A 6 1.88 3.69 -13.53
N VAL A 7 2.09 2.41 -13.22
CA VAL A 7 1.30 1.30 -13.79
C VAL A 7 -0.15 1.39 -13.35
N VAL A 8 -0.40 1.52 -12.04
CA VAL A 8 -1.76 1.59 -11.50
C VAL A 8 -2.53 2.78 -12.08
N ARG A 9 -1.91 3.96 -12.10
CA ARG A 9 -2.53 5.17 -12.68
C ARG A 9 -2.80 5.02 -14.16
N TRP A 10 -1.83 4.48 -14.90
CA TRP A 10 -2.01 4.25 -16.33
C TRP A 10 -3.14 3.26 -16.62
N MET A 11 -3.22 2.16 -15.86
CA MET A 11 -4.31 1.18 -15.96
C MET A 11 -5.67 1.80 -15.63
N ALA A 12 -5.71 2.69 -14.62
CA ALA A 12 -6.94 3.39 -14.25
C ALA A 12 -7.42 4.36 -15.34
N GLN A 13 -6.49 5.04 -16.01
CA GLN A 13 -6.81 6.06 -17.02
C GLN A 13 -7.07 5.46 -18.40
N ASN A 14 -6.30 4.46 -18.82
CA ASN A 14 -6.25 4.03 -20.22
C ASN A 14 -6.81 2.63 -20.47
N GLY A 15 -7.05 1.85 -19.43
CA GLY A 15 -7.61 0.52 -19.53
C GLY A 15 -6.67 -0.49 -20.19
N GLN A 16 -5.92 -1.23 -19.39
CA GLN A 16 -5.22 -2.41 -19.89
C GLN A 16 -5.94 -3.67 -19.43
N ARG A 17 -6.39 -4.48 -20.37
CA ARG A 17 -6.99 -5.77 -20.08
C ARG A 17 -5.90 -6.77 -19.76
N THR A 18 -5.94 -7.31 -18.55
CA THR A 18 -5.03 -8.39 -18.15
C THR A 18 -5.49 -9.76 -18.66
N SER A 19 -6.80 -9.97 -18.77
CA SER A 19 -7.39 -11.13 -19.41
C SER A 19 -8.86 -10.87 -19.75
N PRO A 20 -9.30 -11.10 -21.00
CA PRO A 20 -10.70 -10.96 -21.38
C PRO A 20 -11.62 -12.06 -20.79
N PHE A 21 -11.03 -13.10 -20.19
CA PHE A 21 -11.74 -14.26 -19.67
C PHE A 21 -11.96 -14.23 -18.15
N LEU A 22 -11.42 -13.21 -17.47
CA LEU A 22 -11.58 -13.09 -16.02
C LEU A 22 -12.73 -12.11 -15.73
N PRO A 23 -13.86 -12.58 -15.19
CA PRO A 23 -15.06 -11.78 -14.99
C PRO A 23 -14.87 -10.65 -13.95
N ASN A 24 -13.85 -10.74 -13.13
CA ASN A 24 -13.59 -9.81 -12.03
C ASN A 24 -12.67 -8.63 -12.41
N TYR A 25 -12.35 -8.47 -13.69
CA TYR A 25 -11.55 -7.34 -14.14
C TYR A 25 -12.43 -6.26 -14.76
N SER A 26 -12.15 -5.01 -14.43
CA SER A 26 -12.79 -3.87 -15.05
C SER A 26 -12.37 -3.73 -16.51
N PRO A 27 -13.11 -2.95 -17.33
CA PRO A 27 -12.67 -2.58 -18.67
C PRO A 27 -11.28 -1.93 -18.69
N GLN A 28 -10.89 -1.29 -17.60
CA GLN A 28 -9.59 -0.64 -17.40
C GLN A 28 -8.47 -1.61 -16.98
N GLY A 29 -8.75 -2.90 -16.83
CA GLY A 29 -7.76 -3.93 -16.50
C GLY A 29 -7.40 -4.03 -15.02
N LEU A 30 -7.97 -3.21 -14.14
CA LEU A 30 -7.84 -3.38 -12.70
C LEU A 30 -8.79 -4.46 -12.20
N GLN A 31 -8.33 -5.31 -11.32
CA GLN A 31 -9.18 -6.32 -10.68
C GLN A 31 -10.24 -5.62 -9.83
N ILE A 32 -11.51 -6.02 -10.00
CA ILE A 32 -12.60 -5.56 -9.15
C ILE A 32 -12.58 -6.40 -7.87
N ILE A 33 -12.41 -5.73 -6.74
CA ILE A 33 -12.41 -6.33 -5.40
C ILE A 33 -13.41 -5.53 -4.57
N PRO A 34 -14.60 -6.08 -4.28
CA PRO A 34 -15.63 -5.38 -3.51
C PRO A 34 -15.08 -4.84 -2.19
N GLY A 35 -15.37 -3.57 -1.91
CA GLY A 35 -14.87 -2.87 -0.73
C GLY A 35 -13.43 -2.33 -0.84
N LEU A 36 -12.69 -2.66 -1.92
CA LEU A 36 -11.30 -2.23 -2.10
C LEU A 36 -11.04 -1.58 -3.46
N ILE A 37 -11.46 -2.21 -4.55
CA ILE A 37 -11.33 -1.68 -5.93
C ILE A 37 -12.67 -1.89 -6.63
N GLU A 38 -13.32 -0.81 -6.99
CA GLU A 38 -14.67 -0.83 -7.56
C GLU A 38 -14.79 0.11 -8.75
N GLN A 39 -15.73 -0.19 -9.64
CA GLN A 39 -16.12 0.75 -10.67
C GLN A 39 -17.19 1.70 -10.12
N ILE A 40 -17.02 2.99 -10.35
CA ILE A 40 -18.02 4.00 -9.99
C ILE A 40 -19.24 3.84 -10.90
N THR A 41 -20.39 3.59 -10.29
CA THR A 41 -21.67 3.48 -10.97
C THR A 41 -22.58 4.64 -10.59
N GLN A 42 -23.63 4.87 -11.33
CA GLN A 42 -24.66 5.87 -10.98
C GLN A 42 -25.23 5.59 -9.58
N ALA A 43 -25.46 4.33 -9.24
CA ALA A 43 -25.97 3.94 -7.92
C ALA A 43 -24.98 4.25 -6.80
N SER A 44 -23.71 3.89 -6.97
CA SER A 44 -22.69 4.14 -5.94
C SER A 44 -22.26 5.62 -5.83
N ALA A 45 -22.60 6.43 -6.82
CA ALA A 45 -22.35 7.87 -6.85
C ALA A 45 -23.57 8.71 -6.37
N ALA A 46 -24.69 8.08 -6.06
CA ALA A 46 -25.89 8.78 -5.59
C ALA A 46 -25.63 9.50 -4.26
N PRO A 47 -26.41 10.55 -3.92
CA PRO A 47 -26.27 11.25 -2.65
C PRO A 47 -26.30 10.32 -1.45
N GLY A 48 -25.28 10.42 -0.59
CA GLY A 48 -25.11 9.57 0.59
C GLY A 48 -24.39 8.23 0.33
N GLU A 49 -24.14 7.87 -0.93
CA GLU A 49 -23.44 6.64 -1.29
C GLU A 49 -21.91 6.81 -1.24
N ARG A 50 -21.19 5.68 -1.19
CA ARG A 50 -19.75 5.61 -0.91
C ARG A 50 -18.86 6.36 -1.91
N HIS A 51 -19.28 6.48 -3.17
CA HIS A 51 -18.50 7.15 -4.21
C HIS A 51 -19.02 8.56 -4.54
N ASN A 52 -20.05 9.05 -3.85
CA ASN A 52 -20.66 10.35 -4.15
C ASN A 52 -19.64 11.49 -4.19
N HIS A 53 -18.74 11.54 -3.22
CA HIS A 53 -17.72 12.58 -3.12
C HIS A 53 -16.64 12.54 -4.21
N LEU A 54 -16.57 11.45 -5.00
CA LEU A 54 -15.61 11.30 -6.09
C LEU A 54 -16.16 11.80 -7.43
N VAL A 55 -17.45 12.10 -7.49
CA VAL A 55 -18.14 12.43 -8.73
C VAL A 55 -18.54 13.90 -8.71
N SER A 56 -17.81 14.70 -9.47
CA SER A 56 -18.13 16.11 -9.71
C SER A 56 -18.95 16.31 -10.99
N SER A 57 -18.87 15.36 -11.91
CA SER A 57 -19.59 15.34 -13.18
C SER A 57 -19.86 13.91 -13.64
N SER A 58 -20.60 13.74 -14.73
CA SER A 58 -20.82 12.41 -15.32
C SER A 58 -19.54 11.74 -15.87
N ALA A 59 -18.45 12.49 -16.00
CA ALA A 59 -17.19 11.98 -16.53
C ALA A 59 -16.49 10.99 -15.59
N GLU A 60 -16.80 11.03 -14.28
CA GLU A 60 -16.27 10.09 -13.30
C GLU A 60 -17.04 8.77 -13.25
N ILE A 61 -18.26 8.73 -13.77
CA ILE A 61 -19.03 7.48 -13.88
C ILE A 61 -18.30 6.51 -14.82
N GLY A 62 -18.09 5.30 -14.35
CA GLY A 62 -17.33 4.28 -15.08
C GLY A 62 -15.83 4.25 -14.75
N LYS A 63 -15.29 5.28 -14.10
CA LYS A 63 -13.92 5.26 -13.60
C LYS A 63 -13.76 4.25 -12.44
N MET A 64 -12.52 3.90 -12.16
CA MET A 64 -12.17 3.03 -11.03
C MET A 64 -11.95 3.85 -9.78
N ALA A 65 -12.53 3.40 -8.67
CA ALA A 65 -12.26 3.87 -7.32
C ALA A 65 -11.46 2.83 -6.55
N ALA A 66 -10.59 3.28 -5.66
CA ALA A 66 -9.85 2.43 -4.74
C ALA A 66 -10.04 2.93 -3.29
N PHE A 67 -10.24 2.01 -2.35
CA PHE A 67 -10.19 2.31 -0.93
C PHE A 67 -8.74 2.19 -0.47
N ALA A 68 -8.07 3.32 -0.33
CA ALA A 68 -6.63 3.39 -0.09
C ALA A 68 -6.27 4.61 0.76
N TRP A 69 -5.01 4.72 1.13
CA TRP A 69 -4.47 5.96 1.68
C TRP A 69 -4.73 7.11 0.72
N ARG A 70 -5.32 8.19 1.21
CA ARG A 70 -5.80 9.29 0.38
C ARG A 70 -4.69 10.10 -0.29
N GLY A 71 -3.46 9.92 0.14
CA GLY A 71 -2.29 10.52 -0.47
C GLY A 71 -1.81 11.82 0.19
N PRO A 72 -0.67 12.34 -0.28
CA PRO A 72 -0.01 13.48 0.34
C PRO A 72 -0.78 14.81 0.22
N ASP A 73 -1.69 14.93 -0.72
CA ASP A 73 -2.48 16.16 -0.92
C ASP A 73 -3.43 16.46 0.24
N PHE A 74 -3.65 15.49 1.14
CA PHE A 74 -4.43 15.63 2.37
C PHE A 74 -3.57 16.04 3.58
N ILE A 75 -2.28 16.30 3.38
CA ILE A 75 -1.33 16.61 4.44
C ILE A 75 -0.69 17.96 4.14
N ASN A 76 -1.07 18.99 4.88
CA ASN A 76 -0.43 20.30 4.79
C ASN A 76 0.68 20.42 5.83
N ASP A 77 0.46 19.94 7.05
CA ASP A 77 1.43 19.90 8.13
C ASP A 77 1.57 18.46 8.67
N PRO A 78 2.69 17.78 8.41
CA PRO A 78 2.91 16.42 8.88
C PRO A 78 2.87 16.26 10.42
N ALA A 79 3.03 17.33 11.17
CA ALA A 79 3.00 17.27 12.63
C ALA A 79 1.56 17.15 13.19
N VAL A 80 0.57 17.59 12.41
CA VAL A 80 -0.84 17.65 12.86
C VAL A 80 -1.81 16.91 11.96
N ASP A 81 -1.50 16.78 10.66
CA ASP A 81 -2.42 16.20 9.67
C ASP A 81 -2.21 14.71 9.49
N THR A 82 -3.29 14.03 9.16
CA THR A 82 -3.33 12.61 8.77
C THR A 82 -4.24 12.47 7.56
N ALA A 83 -3.72 11.93 6.45
CA ALA A 83 -4.53 11.68 5.26
C ALA A 83 -5.60 10.61 5.53
N GLY A 84 -5.25 9.55 6.23
CA GLY A 84 -6.13 8.42 6.49
C GLY A 84 -6.45 7.61 5.22
N CYS A 85 -7.29 6.59 5.37
CA CYS A 85 -7.77 5.77 4.25
C CYS A 85 -9.20 6.18 3.88
N GLY A 86 -9.53 6.05 2.61
CA GLY A 86 -10.86 6.34 2.07
C GLY A 86 -10.94 6.01 0.60
N TRP A 87 -12.14 6.18 0.02
CA TRP A 87 -12.32 6.04 -1.41
C TRP A 87 -11.69 7.21 -2.16
N ILE A 88 -10.88 6.89 -3.16
CA ILE A 88 -10.23 7.83 -4.09
C ILE A 88 -10.41 7.34 -5.53
N LEU A 89 -10.26 8.22 -6.51
CA LEU A 89 -10.09 7.79 -7.89
C LEU A 89 -8.78 7.01 -8.03
N ALA A 90 -8.80 5.82 -8.62
CA ALA A 90 -7.61 4.97 -8.75
C ALA A 90 -6.51 5.64 -9.59
N GLU A 91 -6.87 6.57 -10.48
CA GLU A 91 -5.91 7.41 -11.22
C GLU A 91 -5.12 8.37 -10.33
N ASN A 92 -5.62 8.66 -9.12
CA ASN A 92 -4.97 9.49 -8.12
C ASN A 92 -4.27 8.66 -7.03
N TRP A 93 -4.28 7.33 -7.16
CA TRP A 93 -3.63 6.47 -6.17
C TRP A 93 -2.16 6.82 -5.97
N TRP A 94 -1.77 6.91 -4.70
CA TRP A 94 -0.40 7.17 -4.27
C TRP A 94 0.08 6.05 -3.36
N PRO A 95 1.28 5.48 -3.56
CA PRO A 95 1.83 4.51 -2.64
C PRO A 95 2.11 5.19 -1.29
N TYR A 96 2.03 4.44 -0.20
CA TYR A 96 2.34 4.95 1.14
C TYR A 96 3.84 5.24 1.27
N GLN A 97 4.25 6.35 0.71
CA GLN A 97 5.65 6.78 0.57
C GLN A 97 5.79 8.27 0.90
N ARG A 98 7.00 8.65 1.29
CA ARG A 98 7.36 10.06 1.45
C ARG A 98 7.22 10.77 0.09
N PRO A 99 6.50 11.89 -0.01
CA PRO A 99 6.31 12.59 -1.28
C PRO A 99 7.61 13.01 -1.98
N SER A 100 8.63 13.36 -1.21
CA SER A 100 9.95 13.72 -1.73
C SER A 100 10.80 12.53 -2.19
N PHE A 101 10.37 11.30 -1.91
CA PHE A 101 11.09 10.09 -2.26
C PHE A 101 10.10 8.95 -2.52
N VAL A 102 9.38 9.06 -3.62
CA VAL A 102 8.40 8.06 -4.05
C VAL A 102 9.12 6.95 -4.79
N THR A 103 9.26 5.82 -4.17
CA THR A 103 9.92 4.61 -4.66
C THR A 103 11.31 4.86 -5.26
N PRO A 104 12.35 4.17 -4.80
CA PRO A 104 13.68 4.28 -5.38
C PRO A 104 13.67 3.95 -6.86
N ASN A 105 14.62 4.53 -7.61
CA ASN A 105 14.74 4.34 -9.06
C ASN A 105 15.49 3.04 -9.39
N PHE A 106 14.90 1.92 -9.05
CA PHE A 106 15.42 0.57 -9.36
C PHE A 106 14.29 -0.37 -9.81
N ALA A 107 14.67 -1.57 -10.22
CA ALA A 107 13.70 -2.59 -10.67
C ALA A 107 12.74 -2.97 -9.52
N GLY A 108 11.45 -3.14 -9.86
CA GLY A 108 10.41 -3.58 -8.92
C GLY A 108 10.54 -5.06 -8.51
N TYR A 109 11.48 -5.79 -9.08
CA TYR A 109 11.83 -7.18 -8.82
C TYR A 109 13.36 -7.34 -8.97
N VAL A 110 14.06 -7.86 -8.00
CA VAL A 110 13.64 -8.35 -6.68
C VAL A 110 13.62 -7.21 -5.66
N SER A 111 12.93 -7.41 -4.52
CA SER A 111 12.96 -6.46 -3.41
C SER A 111 14.30 -6.57 -2.64
N GLY A 112 15.05 -5.46 -2.56
CA GLY A 112 16.27 -5.40 -1.76
C GLY A 112 15.99 -5.68 -0.28
N HIS A 113 14.95 -5.08 0.29
CA HIS A 113 14.59 -5.31 1.69
C HIS A 113 14.22 -6.76 1.97
N SER A 114 13.45 -7.41 1.09
CA SER A 114 13.11 -8.82 1.24
C SER A 114 14.36 -9.71 1.20
N THR A 115 15.27 -9.42 0.27
CA THR A 115 16.51 -10.17 0.12
C THR A 115 17.42 -10.03 1.33
N TYR A 116 17.68 -8.79 1.77
CA TYR A 116 18.57 -8.55 2.92
C TYR A 116 17.97 -9.06 4.23
N SER A 117 16.68 -8.86 4.47
CA SER A 117 16.05 -9.33 5.71
C SER A 117 16.04 -10.85 5.79
N ARG A 118 15.80 -11.53 4.65
CA ARG A 118 15.87 -12.99 4.63
C ARG A 118 17.30 -13.50 4.84
N ALA A 119 18.28 -12.90 4.17
CA ALA A 119 19.70 -13.27 4.38
C ALA A 119 20.12 -13.06 5.83
N ALA A 120 19.68 -11.96 6.46
CA ALA A 120 19.96 -11.71 7.88
C ALA A 120 19.28 -12.75 8.79
N ALA A 121 18.04 -13.13 8.53
CA ALA A 121 17.32 -14.13 9.30
C ALA A 121 18.01 -15.51 9.24
N GLU A 122 18.44 -15.93 8.04
CA GLU A 122 19.18 -17.18 7.87
C GLU A 122 20.56 -17.13 8.57
N LEU A 123 21.29 -16.03 8.42
CA LEU A 123 22.59 -15.85 9.06
C LEU A 123 22.47 -15.86 10.59
N LEU A 124 21.50 -15.15 11.16
CA LEU A 124 21.25 -15.15 12.59
C LEU A 124 20.90 -16.56 13.10
N THR A 125 20.06 -17.28 12.36
CA THR A 125 19.74 -18.68 12.68
C THR A 125 20.99 -19.55 12.75
N LEU A 126 21.90 -19.41 11.79
CA LEU A 126 23.17 -20.17 11.77
C LEU A 126 24.11 -19.77 12.92
N LEU A 127 24.24 -18.48 13.18
CA LEU A 127 25.15 -17.96 14.22
C LEU A 127 24.67 -18.28 15.64
N THR A 128 23.35 -18.23 15.86
CA THR A 128 22.78 -18.49 17.20
C THR A 128 22.45 -19.97 17.44
N GLY A 129 22.41 -20.76 16.39
CA GLY A 129 21.96 -22.16 16.44
C GLY A 129 20.45 -22.30 16.66
N SER A 130 19.67 -21.21 16.53
CA SER A 130 18.21 -21.17 16.75
C SER A 130 17.53 -20.24 15.78
N PRO A 131 16.36 -20.59 15.23
CA PRO A 131 15.57 -19.69 14.40
C PRO A 131 14.80 -18.62 15.21
N TYR A 132 14.79 -18.74 16.53
CA TYR A 132 13.99 -17.92 17.43
C TYR A 132 14.81 -16.77 18.02
N PHE A 133 14.13 -15.67 18.33
CA PHE A 133 14.74 -14.55 19.04
C PHE A 133 15.18 -14.99 20.46
N PRO A 134 16.35 -14.54 20.94
CA PRO A 134 16.76 -14.73 22.33
C PRO A 134 15.71 -14.14 23.28
N GLY A 135 15.31 -14.91 24.29
CA GLY A 135 14.24 -14.52 25.20
C GLY A 135 12.83 -14.81 24.70
N GLY A 136 12.67 -15.37 23.49
CA GLY A 136 11.41 -15.88 22.94
C GLY A 136 10.68 -14.96 21.98
N VAL A 137 10.83 -13.64 22.08
CA VAL A 137 10.15 -12.66 21.21
C VAL A 137 11.08 -11.49 20.91
N GLY A 138 11.20 -11.15 19.62
CA GLY A 138 11.72 -9.85 19.17
C GLY A 138 10.60 -8.82 19.19
N GLU A 139 10.88 -7.61 19.65
CA GLU A 139 9.88 -6.56 19.79
C GLU A 139 10.38 -5.22 19.25
N TYR A 140 9.48 -4.47 18.65
CA TYR A 140 9.67 -3.08 18.27
C TYR A 140 8.42 -2.26 18.57
N VAL A 141 8.59 -1.15 19.27
CA VAL A 141 7.51 -0.25 19.67
C VAL A 141 7.55 1.01 18.82
N ALA A 142 6.48 1.26 18.09
CA ALA A 142 6.23 2.52 17.37
C ALA A 142 5.26 3.37 18.18
N ASP A 143 5.76 4.42 18.83
CA ASP A 143 4.96 5.26 19.72
C ASP A 143 3.94 6.10 18.95
N ARG A 144 2.79 6.30 19.58
CA ARG A 144 1.73 7.14 19.06
C ARG A 144 2.26 8.52 18.64
N ASN A 145 1.98 8.91 17.40
CA ASN A 145 2.32 10.22 16.81
C ASN A 145 3.82 10.58 16.78
N GLN A 146 4.71 9.60 16.97
CA GLN A 146 6.15 9.87 17.03
C GLN A 146 6.94 9.08 15.98
N PHE A 147 6.28 8.24 15.20
CA PHE A 147 6.97 7.34 14.29
C PHE A 147 6.92 7.78 12.82
N LEU A 148 5.79 8.28 12.35
CA LEU A 148 5.64 8.70 10.96
C LEU A 148 6.30 10.06 10.72
N VAL A 149 6.86 10.23 9.52
CA VAL A 149 7.67 11.41 9.15
C VAL A 149 6.92 12.35 8.21
N PHE A 150 5.96 11.82 7.44
CA PHE A 150 5.26 12.59 6.40
C PHE A 150 3.76 12.79 6.70
N GLU A 151 3.27 12.24 7.79
CA GLU A 151 1.95 12.52 8.37
C GLU A 151 1.98 12.23 9.88
N LYS A 152 1.01 12.75 10.60
CA LYS A 152 0.85 12.45 12.02
C LYS A 152 0.40 11.00 12.22
N GLY A 153 1.12 10.25 13.03
CA GLY A 153 0.79 8.85 13.30
C GLY A 153 1.90 8.09 14.01
N PRO A 154 1.64 6.83 14.31
CA PRO A 154 0.36 6.14 14.26
C PRO A 154 -0.65 6.67 15.29
N SER A 155 -1.94 6.43 15.09
CA SER A 155 -3.00 6.92 15.99
C SER A 155 -2.97 6.30 17.40
N THR A 156 -2.34 5.13 17.51
CA THR A 156 -2.09 4.40 18.76
C THR A 156 -0.66 3.91 18.76
N THR A 157 -0.07 3.68 19.93
CA THR A 157 1.20 2.96 20.02
C THR A 157 1.01 1.55 19.47
N VAL A 158 1.89 1.16 18.53
CA VAL A 158 1.88 -0.14 17.88
C VAL A 158 3.11 -0.93 18.30
N THR A 159 2.89 -2.11 18.87
CA THR A 159 3.95 -3.05 19.20
C THR A 159 4.00 -4.15 18.15
N LEU A 160 5.11 -4.24 17.44
CA LEU A 160 5.39 -5.34 16.52
C LEU A 160 6.14 -6.41 17.25
N GLN A 161 5.73 -7.67 17.09
CA GLN A 161 6.35 -8.81 17.78
C GLN A 161 6.59 -9.95 16.79
N TRP A 162 7.74 -10.61 16.95
CA TRP A 162 8.12 -11.75 16.10
C TRP A 162 8.71 -12.86 16.97
N VAL A 163 8.28 -14.08 16.75
CA VAL A 163 8.81 -15.25 17.43
C VAL A 163 10.13 -15.69 16.80
N SER A 164 10.21 -15.68 15.48
CA SER A 164 11.39 -16.07 14.73
C SER A 164 11.99 -14.92 13.92
N TYR A 165 13.27 -15.05 13.56
CA TYR A 165 13.92 -14.12 12.63
C TYR A 165 13.23 -14.12 11.26
N ARG A 166 12.65 -15.26 10.85
CA ARG A 166 11.89 -15.36 9.60
C ARG A 166 10.59 -14.57 9.65
N ASP A 167 9.87 -14.57 10.77
CA ASP A 167 8.64 -13.78 10.90
C ASP A 167 8.93 -12.29 10.69
N ALA A 168 10.01 -11.78 11.26
CA ALA A 168 10.44 -10.40 11.07
C ALA A 168 10.82 -10.13 9.60
N SER A 169 11.52 -11.07 8.96
CA SER A 169 11.87 -11.00 7.54
C SER A 169 10.62 -10.99 6.63
N ASP A 170 9.66 -11.84 6.93
CA ASP A 170 8.43 -11.96 6.13
C ASP A 170 7.57 -10.69 6.26
N GLN A 171 7.47 -10.12 7.46
CA GLN A 171 6.80 -8.84 7.64
C GLN A 171 7.54 -7.69 6.92
N CYS A 172 8.87 -7.70 6.92
CA CYS A 172 9.66 -6.75 6.15
C CYS A 172 9.35 -6.86 4.64
N SER A 173 9.22 -8.08 4.11
CA SER A 173 8.82 -8.31 2.72
C SER A 173 7.42 -7.79 2.43
N LEU A 174 6.44 -8.13 3.26
CA LEU A 174 5.06 -7.67 3.12
C LEU A 174 4.94 -6.15 3.18
N SER A 175 5.76 -5.49 4.00
CA SER A 175 5.77 -4.02 4.10
C SER A 175 6.08 -3.33 2.77
N ARG A 176 6.85 -3.99 1.88
CA ARG A 176 7.19 -3.45 0.55
C ARG A 176 5.98 -3.45 -0.37
N SER A 177 5.16 -4.50 -0.28
CA SER A 177 3.90 -4.59 -1.03
C SER A 177 2.86 -3.60 -0.49
N TRP A 178 2.71 -3.52 0.83
CA TRP A 178 1.79 -2.57 1.46
C TRP A 178 2.17 -1.11 1.17
N GLY A 179 3.46 -0.79 1.16
CA GLY A 179 3.96 0.53 0.80
C GLY A 179 3.93 0.83 -0.70
N GLY A 180 3.49 -0.11 -1.55
CA GLY A 180 3.41 0.08 -3.00
C GLY A 180 4.77 0.23 -3.70
N ILE A 181 5.84 -0.33 -3.12
CA ILE A 181 7.20 -0.27 -3.67
C ILE A 181 7.46 -1.46 -4.59
N HIS A 182 7.06 -2.63 -4.16
CA HIS A 182 7.17 -3.87 -4.91
C HIS A 182 5.79 -4.54 -5.02
N PRO A 183 5.36 -5.01 -6.20
CA PRO A 183 4.05 -5.64 -6.37
C PRO A 183 3.96 -7.01 -5.70
N ILE A 184 5.05 -7.76 -5.70
CA ILE A 184 5.26 -9.02 -4.96
C ILE A 184 6.73 -9.06 -4.57
N ALA A 185 7.02 -9.40 -3.36
CA ALA A 185 8.40 -9.47 -2.85
C ALA A 185 8.81 -10.90 -2.54
#